data_f7abc58f056952beb7de81d857225a65
#
_entry.id   f7abc58f056952beb7de81d857225a65
#
_cell.length_a   1.000
_cell.length_b   1.000
_cell.length_c   1.000
_cell.angle_alpha   90.00
_cell.angle_beta   90.00
_cell.angle_gamma   90.00
#
_symmetry.space_group_name_H-M   'P 1'
#
loop_
_entity.id
_entity.type
_entity.pdbx_description
1 polymer ?
#
loop_
_entity_poly.entity_id
_entity_poly.type
_entity_poly.pdbx_seq_one_letter_code
_entity_poly.pdbx_strand_id
1 'polypeptide(L)'
;MKKNIKVGKIKFKFLFLVLFLLLNFYTNLSSSSDLEGSITEIKVLDKISSKNILVKLNNGYETRHKDLSIKSMKCKNSEFDDNPEITAYIQVRDMTNKNKDDVFVFNGWMFSSSPSIAPFDHPVYDIWLVGCY
;
A
#
# COMPACT_ATOMS: atom_id res chain seq x y z
N MET A 1 57.07 0.00 47.04
CA MET A 1 56.58 1.16 46.25
C MET A 1 55.28 0.83 45.55
N LYS A 2 54.15 1.33 46.06
CA LYS A 2 52.84 1.12 45.42
C LYS A 2 52.61 2.25 44.39
N LYS A 3 52.59 1.92 43.11
CA LYS A 3 52.20 2.84 42.05
C LYS A 3 50.66 3.07 42.07
N ASN A 4 50.28 4.26 42.51
CA ASN A 4 48.88 4.71 42.37
C ASN A 4 48.59 5.02 40.88
N ILE A 5 47.84 4.12 40.23
CA ILE A 5 47.33 4.35 38.89
C ILE A 5 46.15 5.29 39.03
N LYS A 6 46.32 6.56 38.70
CA LYS A 6 45.22 7.53 38.54
C LYS A 6 44.37 7.10 37.32
N VAL A 7 43.23 6.50 37.58
CA VAL A 7 42.19 6.22 36.57
C VAL A 7 41.71 7.58 36.04
N GLY A 8 42.12 7.90 34.84
CA GLY A 8 42.00 9.27 34.30
C GLY A 8 40.53 9.67 34.05
N LYS A 9 40.24 10.91 34.38
CA LYS A 9 38.98 11.63 34.09
C LYS A 9 38.60 11.65 32.60
N ILE A 10 39.44 11.15 31.71
CA ILE A 10 39.25 11.03 30.27
C ILE A 10 38.18 10.00 29.92
N LYS A 11 38.05 8.90 30.68
CA LYS A 11 37.07 7.85 30.39
C LYS A 11 35.62 8.32 30.54
N PHE A 12 35.35 9.24 31.47
CA PHE A 12 34.00 9.74 31.71
C PHE A 12 33.56 10.69 30.62
N LYS A 13 34.44 11.57 30.14
CA LYS A 13 34.17 12.48 29.00
C LYS A 13 33.99 11.70 27.69
N PHE A 14 34.76 10.65 27.49
CA PHE A 14 34.65 9.80 26.31
C PHE A 14 33.35 8.98 26.34
N LEU A 15 32.94 8.46 27.50
CA LEU A 15 31.67 7.76 27.67
C LEU A 15 30.47 8.71 27.38
N PHE A 16 30.54 9.95 27.84
CA PHE A 16 29.50 10.96 27.61
C PHE A 16 29.42 11.35 26.13
N LEU A 17 30.56 11.44 25.44
CA LEU A 17 30.63 11.74 23.99
C LEU A 17 30.06 10.60 23.15
N VAL A 18 30.35 9.35 23.51
CA VAL A 18 29.80 8.17 22.85
C VAL A 18 28.28 8.05 23.09
N LEU A 19 27.83 8.33 24.31
CA LEU A 19 26.40 8.33 24.66
C LEU A 19 25.64 9.44 23.88
N PHE A 20 26.25 10.63 23.76
CA PHE A 20 25.69 11.75 23.01
C PHE A 20 25.61 11.45 21.50
N LEU A 21 26.63 10.79 20.95
CA LEU A 21 26.62 10.34 19.54
C LEU A 21 25.53 9.27 19.32
N LEU A 22 25.39 8.30 20.23
CA LEU A 22 24.35 7.28 20.12
C LEU A 22 22.95 7.87 20.19
N LEU A 23 22.70 8.88 21.04
CA LEU A 23 21.41 9.57 21.14
C LEU A 23 21.05 10.30 19.84
N ASN A 24 22.00 10.80 19.07
CA ASN A 24 21.74 11.45 17.78
C ASN A 24 21.41 10.46 16.64
N PHE A 25 21.78 9.19 16.77
CA PHE A 25 21.43 8.16 15.79
C PHE A 25 19.96 7.69 15.90
N TYR A 26 19.28 7.94 17.02
CA TYR A 26 17.87 7.52 17.21
C TYR A 26 16.83 8.50 16.65
N THR A 27 17.20 9.66 16.12
CA THR A 27 16.25 10.71 15.75
C THR A 27 15.80 10.71 14.28
N ASN A 28 16.21 9.74 13.46
CA ASN A 28 15.84 9.69 12.05
C ASN A 28 14.95 8.51 11.67
N LEU A 29 13.96 8.14 12.53
CA LEU A 29 12.79 7.43 12.02
C LEU A 29 11.86 8.48 11.42
N SER A 30 12.14 8.89 10.18
CA SER A 30 11.15 9.56 9.35
C SER A 30 10.08 8.54 9.03
N SER A 31 9.01 8.53 9.81
CA SER A 31 7.78 7.84 9.47
C SER A 31 7.18 8.63 8.30
N SER A 32 7.36 8.14 7.07
CA SER A 32 6.50 8.55 5.98
C SER A 32 5.10 8.09 6.37
N SER A 33 4.22 9.02 6.64
CA SER A 33 2.80 8.73 6.87
C SER A 33 2.18 8.38 5.51
N ASP A 34 2.37 7.14 5.07
CA ASP A 34 1.53 6.57 4.03
C ASP A 34 0.09 6.63 4.55
N LEU A 35 -0.73 7.50 3.97
CA LEU A 35 -2.13 7.59 4.32
C LEU A 35 -2.84 6.35 3.80
N GLU A 36 -3.06 5.38 4.69
CA GLU A 36 -3.89 4.22 4.40
C GLU A 36 -5.35 4.64 4.45
N GLY A 37 -6.05 4.50 3.31
CA GLY A 37 -7.46 4.84 3.19
C GLY A 37 -8.38 3.69 3.62
N SER A 38 -9.60 4.04 3.99
CA SER A 38 -10.67 3.08 4.29
C SER A 38 -11.54 2.74 3.07
N ILE A 39 -11.48 3.56 2.02
CA ILE A 39 -12.27 3.44 0.81
C ILE A 39 -11.35 3.47 -0.41
N THR A 40 -11.48 2.46 -1.26
CA THR A 40 -10.84 2.39 -2.58
C THR A 40 -11.86 2.77 -3.65
N GLU A 41 -11.52 3.71 -4.51
CA GLU A 41 -12.34 4.05 -5.68
C GLU A 41 -11.74 3.46 -6.95
N ILE A 42 -12.55 2.70 -7.67
CA ILE A 42 -12.17 2.09 -8.94
C ILE A 42 -13.12 2.54 -10.05
N LYS A 43 -12.61 2.56 -11.27
CA LYS A 43 -13.39 2.75 -12.49
C LYS A 43 -13.57 1.40 -13.16
N VAL A 44 -14.80 1.02 -13.44
CA VAL A 44 -15.13 -0.21 -14.15
C VAL A 44 -15.70 0.14 -15.52
N LEU A 45 -15.08 -0.36 -16.57
CA LEU A 45 -15.56 -0.27 -17.95
C LEU A 45 -16.20 -1.60 -18.35
N ASP A 46 -17.42 -1.54 -18.81
CA ASP A 46 -18.09 -2.63 -19.52
C ASP A 46 -17.77 -2.48 -21.02
N LYS A 47 -16.95 -3.39 -21.55
CA LYS A 47 -16.46 -3.36 -22.95
C LYS A 47 -17.59 -3.61 -23.96
N ILE A 48 -18.65 -4.32 -23.56
CA ILE A 48 -19.78 -4.63 -24.43
C ILE A 48 -20.65 -3.40 -24.64
N SER A 49 -20.99 -2.71 -23.55
CA SER A 49 -21.85 -1.53 -23.60
C SER A 49 -21.09 -0.21 -23.73
N SER A 50 -19.75 -0.24 -23.64
CA SER A 50 -18.86 0.93 -23.59
C SER A 50 -19.19 1.91 -22.46
N LYS A 51 -19.91 1.45 -21.44
CA LYS A 51 -20.24 2.25 -20.25
C LYS A 51 -19.19 2.10 -19.18
N ASN A 52 -18.80 3.21 -18.57
CA ASN A 52 -17.94 3.20 -17.40
C ASN A 52 -18.65 3.81 -16.19
N ILE A 53 -18.33 3.30 -15.03
CA ILE A 53 -18.84 3.76 -13.75
C ILE A 53 -17.72 3.82 -12.73
N LEU A 54 -17.90 4.71 -11.74
CA LEU A 54 -17.07 4.72 -10.54
C LEU A 54 -17.73 3.86 -9.46
N VAL A 55 -16.94 2.99 -8.83
CA VAL A 55 -17.38 2.11 -7.76
C VAL A 55 -16.50 2.37 -6.54
N LYS A 56 -17.13 2.66 -5.41
CA LYS A 56 -16.46 2.80 -4.11
C LYS A 56 -16.51 1.47 -3.36
N LEU A 57 -15.34 0.99 -2.97
CA LEU A 57 -15.16 -0.25 -2.23
C LEU A 57 -14.74 0.10 -0.80
N ASN A 58 -15.49 -0.37 0.19
CA ASN A 58 -15.02 -0.35 1.57
C ASN A 58 -13.93 -1.40 1.72
N ASN A 59 -12.74 -1.00 2.14
CA ASN A 59 -11.60 -1.90 2.27
C ASN A 59 -11.90 -3.03 3.26
N GLY A 60 -11.50 -4.25 2.89
CA GLY A 60 -11.79 -5.47 3.65
C GLY A 60 -13.13 -6.13 3.34
N TYR A 61 -14.04 -5.45 2.66
CA TYR A 61 -15.37 -5.97 2.33
C TYR A 61 -15.49 -6.31 0.85
N GLU A 62 -16.27 -7.37 0.58
CA GLU A 62 -16.58 -7.80 -0.77
C GLU A 62 -17.76 -6.99 -1.33
N THR A 63 -17.60 -6.47 -2.53
CA THR A 63 -18.64 -5.71 -3.24
C THR A 63 -18.95 -6.40 -4.55
N ARG A 64 -20.22 -6.69 -4.79
CA ARG A 64 -20.65 -7.28 -6.05
C ARG A 64 -21.02 -6.18 -7.05
N HIS A 65 -20.42 -6.27 -8.23
CA HIS A 65 -20.77 -5.45 -9.38
C HIS A 65 -21.07 -6.35 -10.58
N LYS A 66 -22.34 -6.45 -10.98
CA LYS A 66 -22.82 -7.39 -12.02
C LYS A 66 -22.32 -8.82 -11.73
N ASP A 67 -21.49 -9.34 -12.64
CA ASP A 67 -20.94 -10.69 -12.59
C ASP A 67 -19.59 -10.75 -11.86
N LEU A 68 -19.07 -9.62 -11.41
CA LEU A 68 -17.83 -9.56 -10.66
C LEU A 68 -18.08 -9.42 -9.16
N SER A 69 -17.29 -10.15 -8.37
CA SER A 69 -17.10 -9.93 -6.95
C SER A 69 -15.74 -9.28 -6.74
N ILE A 70 -15.72 -8.07 -6.21
CA ILE A 70 -14.53 -7.23 -6.09
C ILE A 70 -14.29 -6.93 -4.62
N LYS A 71 -13.07 -7.13 -4.16
CA LYS A 71 -12.63 -6.77 -2.81
C LYS A 71 -11.33 -6.00 -2.86
N SER A 72 -11.33 -4.81 -2.28
CA SER A 72 -10.09 -4.12 -1.95
C SER A 72 -9.65 -4.53 -0.55
N MET A 73 -8.45 -5.07 -0.42
CA MET A 73 -7.90 -5.44 0.89
C MET A 73 -7.40 -4.22 1.64
N LYS A 74 -6.73 -3.33 0.92
CA LYS A 74 -6.21 -2.07 1.43
C LYS A 74 -5.84 -1.14 0.29
N CYS A 75 -5.82 0.15 0.54
CA CYS A 75 -5.26 1.13 -0.37
C CYS A 75 -4.39 2.13 0.38
N LYS A 76 -3.48 2.74 -0.35
CA LYS A 76 -2.61 3.81 0.12
C LYS A 76 -2.58 4.95 -0.86
N ASN A 77 -2.49 6.16 -0.34
CA ASN A 77 -2.30 7.37 -1.11
C ASN A 77 -1.01 8.04 -0.65
N SER A 78 -0.02 8.14 -1.54
CA SER A 78 1.26 8.80 -1.30
C SER A 78 1.30 10.20 -1.92
N GLU A 79 0.20 10.94 -1.88
CA GLU A 79 0.03 12.25 -2.53
C GLU A 79 1.09 13.28 -2.11
N PHE A 80 1.68 13.12 -0.93
CA PHE A 80 2.69 14.04 -0.40
C PHE A 80 4.15 13.62 -0.69
N ASP A 81 4.35 12.52 -1.40
CA ASP A 81 5.68 12.08 -1.83
C ASP A 81 6.12 12.84 -3.10
N ASP A 82 7.43 12.82 -3.38
CA ASP A 82 8.01 13.40 -4.60
C ASP A 82 7.47 12.74 -5.88
N ASN A 83 6.95 11.53 -5.76
CA ASN A 83 6.30 10.78 -6.84
C ASN A 83 4.93 10.26 -6.35
N PRO A 84 3.88 11.09 -6.43
CA PRO A 84 2.55 10.73 -5.95
C PRO A 84 2.00 9.48 -6.64
N GLU A 85 1.57 8.50 -5.84
CA GLU A 85 0.99 7.26 -6.35
C GLU A 85 -0.15 6.80 -5.45
N ILE A 86 -1.23 6.34 -6.07
CA ILE A 86 -2.28 5.60 -5.37
C ILE A 86 -2.10 4.13 -5.69
N THR A 87 -2.02 3.32 -4.65
CA THR A 87 -1.89 1.86 -4.76
C THR A 87 -3.01 1.17 -4.02
N ALA A 88 -3.50 0.05 -4.54
CA ALA A 88 -4.47 -0.79 -3.85
C ALA A 88 -4.23 -2.26 -4.14
N TYR A 89 -4.42 -3.11 -3.13
CA TYR A 89 -4.42 -4.55 -3.31
C TYR A 89 -5.85 -5.03 -3.54
N ILE A 90 -6.13 -5.47 -4.77
CA ILE A 90 -7.48 -5.80 -5.22
C ILE A 90 -7.57 -7.27 -5.59
N GLN A 91 -8.68 -7.88 -5.21
CA GLN A 91 -9.05 -9.24 -5.56
C GLN A 91 -10.36 -9.19 -6.36
N VAL A 92 -10.39 -9.85 -7.51
CA VAL A 92 -11.60 -9.94 -8.35
C VAL A 92 -11.88 -11.39 -8.69
N ARG A 93 -13.13 -11.80 -8.54
CA ARG A 93 -13.65 -13.10 -8.98
C ARG A 93 -14.74 -12.90 -10.00
N ASP A 94 -14.76 -13.76 -11.02
CA ASP A 94 -15.86 -13.84 -11.97
C ASP A 94 -16.90 -14.84 -11.45
N MET A 95 -18.11 -14.35 -11.20
CA MET A 95 -19.23 -15.13 -10.65
C MET A 95 -20.05 -15.84 -11.72
N THR A 96 -19.72 -15.68 -13.00
CA THR A 96 -20.38 -16.40 -14.09
C THR A 96 -19.92 -17.86 -14.19
N ASN A 97 -18.70 -18.12 -13.71
CA ASN A 97 -18.11 -19.46 -13.74
C ASN A 97 -18.77 -20.34 -12.65
N LYS A 98 -19.63 -21.26 -13.07
CA LYS A 98 -20.36 -22.17 -12.17
C LYS A 98 -19.51 -23.30 -11.59
N ASN A 99 -18.28 -23.44 -12.06
CA ASN A 99 -17.32 -24.34 -11.45
C ASN A 99 -16.93 -23.76 -10.09
N LYS A 100 -17.14 -24.54 -9.04
CA LYS A 100 -16.99 -24.15 -7.62
C LYS A 100 -15.56 -23.80 -7.18
N ASP A 101 -14.64 -23.66 -8.10
CA ASP A 101 -13.28 -23.22 -7.80
C ASP A 101 -13.28 -21.70 -7.70
N ASP A 102 -13.11 -21.20 -6.48
CA ASP A 102 -12.95 -19.76 -6.14
C ASP A 102 -11.66 -19.21 -6.75
N VAL A 103 -11.59 -19.17 -8.08
CA VAL A 103 -10.42 -18.67 -8.79
C VAL A 103 -10.55 -17.17 -8.97
N PHE A 104 -9.54 -16.45 -8.50
CA PHE A 104 -9.42 -15.03 -8.78
C PHE A 104 -9.04 -14.82 -10.26
N VAL A 105 -9.82 -13.99 -10.96
CA VAL A 105 -9.43 -13.48 -12.29
C VAL A 105 -8.39 -12.36 -12.17
N PHE A 106 -8.31 -11.75 -10.99
CA PHE A 106 -7.25 -10.82 -10.61
C PHE A 106 -6.99 -10.91 -9.10
N ASN A 107 -5.74 -10.92 -8.72
CA ASN A 107 -5.33 -10.89 -7.31
C ASN A 107 -3.95 -10.24 -7.21
N GLY A 108 -3.91 -8.94 -6.92
CA GLY A 108 -2.65 -8.21 -6.92
C GLY A 108 -2.78 -6.72 -6.64
N TRP A 109 -1.64 -6.04 -6.75
CA TRP A 109 -1.54 -4.60 -6.63
C TRP A 109 -1.94 -3.91 -7.92
N MET A 110 -2.77 -2.87 -7.80
CA MET A 110 -3.04 -1.91 -8.86
C MET A 110 -2.40 -0.56 -8.53
N PHE A 111 -2.02 0.15 -9.59
CA PHE A 111 -1.36 1.45 -9.53
C PHE A 111 -2.16 2.45 -10.37
N SER A 112 -2.46 3.64 -9.81
CA SER A 112 -3.28 4.63 -10.52
C SER A 112 -2.54 5.29 -11.68
N SER A 113 -1.23 5.58 -11.49
CA SER A 113 -0.41 6.22 -12.52
C SER A 113 0.06 5.26 -13.62
N SER A 114 0.12 3.97 -13.32
CA SER A 114 0.70 2.96 -14.22
C SER A 114 -0.14 1.68 -14.26
N PRO A 115 -1.37 1.74 -14.79
CA PRO A 115 -2.27 0.57 -14.80
C PRO A 115 -1.74 -0.61 -15.63
N SER A 116 -0.80 -0.36 -16.53
CA SER A 116 -0.18 -1.40 -17.37
C SER A 116 0.80 -2.31 -16.62
N ILE A 117 1.25 -1.95 -15.42
CA ILE A 117 2.16 -2.78 -14.60
C ILE A 117 1.44 -4.07 -14.14
N ALA A 118 0.16 -3.95 -13.78
CA ALA A 118 -0.68 -5.07 -13.38
C ALA A 118 -2.05 -4.94 -14.04
N PRO A 119 -2.15 -5.23 -15.34
CA PRO A 119 -3.39 -5.05 -16.08
C PRO A 119 -4.44 -6.05 -15.62
N PHE A 120 -5.68 -5.57 -15.50
CA PHE A 120 -6.82 -6.45 -15.31
C PHE A 120 -7.24 -7.00 -16.67
N ASP A 121 -7.04 -8.29 -16.88
CA ASP A 121 -7.39 -8.96 -18.14
C ASP A 121 -8.68 -9.79 -17.97
N HIS A 122 -9.78 -9.24 -18.49
CA HIS A 122 -11.08 -9.88 -18.47
C HIS A 122 -11.80 -9.62 -19.81
N PRO A 123 -12.50 -10.60 -20.41
CA PRO A 123 -13.11 -10.44 -21.74
C PRO A 123 -14.17 -9.33 -21.81
N VAL A 124 -14.87 -9.07 -20.70
CA VAL A 124 -16.04 -8.17 -20.65
C VAL A 124 -15.74 -6.86 -19.92
N TYR A 125 -14.85 -6.88 -18.94
CA TYR A 125 -14.63 -5.73 -18.06
C TYR A 125 -13.16 -5.29 -18.07
N ASP A 126 -12.94 -3.98 -17.87
CA ASP A 126 -11.66 -3.41 -17.44
C ASP A 126 -11.84 -2.69 -16.12
N ILE A 127 -10.82 -2.75 -15.27
CA ILE A 127 -10.81 -2.09 -13.96
C ILE A 127 -9.54 -1.25 -13.81
N TRP A 128 -9.72 0.00 -13.37
CA TRP A 128 -8.63 0.90 -13.05
C TRP A 128 -8.80 1.46 -11.65
N LEU A 129 -7.70 1.59 -10.93
CA LEU A 129 -7.63 2.29 -9.66
C LEU A 129 -7.68 3.80 -9.89
N VAL A 130 -8.54 4.50 -9.15
CA VAL A 130 -8.76 5.94 -9.28
C VAL A 130 -8.43 6.69 -8.01
N GLY A 131 -8.84 6.17 -6.85
CA GLY A 131 -8.72 6.88 -5.59
C GLY A 131 -8.56 5.98 -4.37
N CYS A 132 -8.04 6.59 -3.29
CA CYS A 132 -7.94 6.01 -1.95
C CYS A 132 -8.21 7.11 -0.92
N TYR A 133 -9.21 6.90 -0.03
CA TYR A 133 -9.71 7.88 0.94
C TYR A 133 -9.80 7.29 2.33
#